data_be6b86927666aaa663926eee58635d99
#
_entry.id   be6b86927666aaa663926eee58635d99
#
_cell.length_a   1.000
_cell.length_b   1.000
_cell.length_c   1.000
_cell.angle_alpha   90.00
_cell.angle_beta   90.00
_cell.angle_gamma   90.00
#
_symmetry.space_group_name_H-M   'P 1'
#
loop_
_entity.id
_entity.type
_entity.pdbx_description
1 polymer ?
#
loop_
_entity_poly.entity_id
_entity_poly.type
_entity_poly.pdbx_seq_one_letter_code
_entity_poly.pdbx_strand_id
1 'polypeptide(L)'
;MQNTPLKQRPLRRHLASLLVAGAAVALFPVAAWAQSTSAGEAPKVRLSTSMGDIVLELYPDKSPKTVENFLQYVRDKHYDGTVFHRVINNFMIQGGGFTADFQQKATRPSIPLEASNGLKNDRGTIAMARTQNPNSATAQFFINVVDNAALNAPNPDGYGYAVFGKVTAGMDVVDKIKLVPVGNQGMHQNVPKTPLTILKATLEK
;
A
#
# COMPACT_ATOMS: atom_id res chain seq x y z
N MET A 1 16.10 62.31 -51.55
CA MET A 1 15.95 63.78 -51.48
C MET A 1 15.57 64.16 -50.07
N GLN A 2 16.40 65.00 -49.52
CA GLN A 2 16.30 65.87 -48.33
C GLN A 2 16.26 65.17 -46.99
N ASN A 3 17.34 65.02 -46.26
CA ASN A 3 18.25 65.96 -45.58
C ASN A 3 17.49 66.87 -44.54
N THR A 4 17.78 66.58 -43.29
CA THR A 4 18.44 67.34 -42.20
C THR A 4 17.51 68.17 -41.29
N PRO A 5 17.91 68.66 -40.08
CA PRO A 5 19.10 68.33 -39.27
C PRO A 5 18.81 68.21 -37.72
N LEU A 6 19.85 67.78 -37.05
CA LEU A 6 20.15 67.86 -35.62
C LEU A 6 19.89 69.25 -35.01
N LYS A 7 19.39 69.27 -33.76
CA LYS A 7 19.55 70.39 -32.88
C LYS A 7 20.04 69.92 -31.51
N GLN A 8 21.31 70.25 -31.23
CA GLN A 8 21.94 70.14 -29.91
C GLN A 8 21.61 71.39 -29.07
N ARG A 9 21.63 71.16 -27.75
CA ARG A 9 22.11 72.04 -26.64
C ARG A 9 21.14 72.16 -25.47
N PRO A 10 21.57 72.44 -24.23
CA PRO A 10 22.88 72.26 -23.60
C PRO A 10 22.77 71.62 -22.17
N LEU A 11 23.99 71.24 -21.72
CA LEU A 11 24.27 70.91 -20.31
C LEU A 11 23.79 71.97 -19.35
N ARG A 12 23.15 71.58 -18.26
CA ARG A 12 23.21 72.29 -16.97
C ARG A 12 23.65 71.34 -15.89
N ARG A 13 24.86 71.61 -15.37
CA ARG A 13 25.45 71.06 -14.13
C ARG A 13 24.68 71.64 -12.98
N HIS A 14 24.11 70.82 -12.10
CA HIS A 14 23.91 71.16 -10.71
C HIS A 14 24.47 70.04 -9.83
N LEU A 15 25.51 70.42 -9.08
CA LEU A 15 25.94 69.66 -7.89
C LEU A 15 24.83 69.72 -6.85
N ALA A 16 24.58 68.63 -6.17
CA ALA A 16 24.43 68.67 -4.71
C ALA A 16 24.07 67.27 -4.13
N SER A 17 24.87 66.90 -3.19
CA SER A 17 24.57 66.23 -1.93
C SER A 17 24.38 64.71 -1.91
N LEU A 18 25.47 64.06 -1.50
CA LEU A 18 25.41 62.75 -0.88
C LEU A 18 24.50 62.73 0.35
N LEU A 19 23.53 61.83 0.34
CA LEU A 19 22.95 61.29 1.56
C LEU A 19 23.16 59.78 1.55
N VAL A 20 24.07 59.33 2.37
CA VAL A 20 24.31 57.93 2.68
C VAL A 20 23.18 57.48 3.58
N ALA A 21 22.19 56.81 3.03
CA ALA A 21 21.21 56.09 3.80
C ALA A 21 21.70 54.66 3.98
N GLY A 22 22.21 54.34 5.16
CA GLY A 22 22.60 52.97 5.54
C GLY A 22 21.38 52.07 5.60
N ALA A 23 21.26 51.14 4.61
CA ALA A 23 20.33 50.06 4.67
C ALA A 23 20.86 48.98 5.60
N ALA A 24 20.34 48.92 6.82
CA ALA A 24 20.58 47.82 7.73
C ALA A 24 19.86 46.56 7.14
N VAL A 25 20.63 45.68 6.55
CA VAL A 25 20.14 44.34 6.14
C VAL A 25 19.94 43.54 7.43
N ALA A 26 18.71 43.48 7.89
CA ALA A 26 18.31 42.55 8.94
C ALA A 26 18.38 41.11 8.40
N LEU A 27 19.46 40.41 8.74
CA LEU A 27 19.57 38.97 8.56
C LEU A 27 18.60 38.28 9.51
N PHE A 28 17.38 37.96 9.02
CA PHE A 28 16.51 37.03 9.70
C PHE A 28 17.10 35.63 9.55
N PRO A 29 17.37 34.91 10.64
CA PRO A 29 17.70 33.49 10.53
C PRO A 29 16.46 32.76 10.00
N VAL A 30 16.54 32.26 8.79
CA VAL A 30 15.57 31.26 8.29
C VAL A 30 15.80 30.03 9.15
N ALA A 31 15.02 29.92 10.22
CA ALA A 31 14.91 28.69 10.96
C ALA A 31 14.31 27.68 9.99
N ALA A 32 15.17 26.86 9.37
CA ALA A 32 14.76 25.68 8.64
C ALA A 32 14.02 24.77 9.64
N TRP A 33 12.72 24.83 9.61
CA TRP A 33 11.88 23.85 10.29
C TRP A 33 12.12 22.52 9.54
N ALA A 34 13.13 21.78 10.02
CA ALA A 34 13.22 20.37 9.69
C ALA A 34 11.92 19.74 10.20
N GLN A 35 10.97 19.53 9.30
CA GLN A 35 9.85 18.65 9.56
C GLN A 35 10.48 17.27 9.78
N SER A 36 10.71 16.97 11.05
CA SER A 36 10.93 15.61 11.49
C SER A 36 9.65 14.87 11.13
N THR A 37 9.65 14.20 9.99
CA THR A 37 8.68 13.15 9.71
C THR A 37 8.94 12.10 10.77
N SER A 38 8.19 12.15 11.88
CA SER A 38 8.10 11.02 12.77
C SER A 38 7.72 9.86 11.88
N ALA A 39 8.57 8.85 11.77
CA ALA A 39 8.18 7.58 11.20
C ALA A 39 6.99 7.10 12.04
N GLY A 40 5.77 7.36 11.55
CA GLY A 40 4.56 6.97 12.24
C GLY A 40 4.62 5.45 12.42
N GLU A 41 4.14 4.97 13.57
CA GLU A 41 4.04 3.54 13.83
C GLU A 41 3.37 2.86 12.61
N ALA A 42 3.94 1.75 12.13
CA ALA A 42 3.43 1.03 10.98
C ALA A 42 1.95 0.67 11.20
N PRO A 43 1.06 0.94 10.24
CA PRO A 43 -0.36 0.67 10.41
C PRO A 43 -0.60 -0.80 10.72
N LYS A 44 -1.45 -1.08 11.70
CA LYS A 44 -1.86 -2.44 12.08
C LYS A 44 -3.33 -2.66 11.79
N VAL A 45 -3.64 -3.82 11.25
CA VAL A 45 -5.01 -4.23 10.94
C VAL A 45 -5.30 -5.56 11.63
N ARG A 46 -6.40 -5.61 12.39
CA ARG A 46 -6.94 -6.83 12.96
C ARG A 46 -7.99 -7.41 12.02
N LEU A 47 -7.81 -8.67 11.66
CA LEU A 47 -8.82 -9.51 11.04
C LEU A 47 -9.42 -10.42 12.11
N SER A 48 -10.61 -10.10 12.61
CA SER A 48 -11.36 -11.00 13.49
C SER A 48 -12.02 -12.06 12.64
N THR A 49 -11.62 -13.31 12.81
CA THR A 49 -12.12 -14.44 12.00
C THR A 49 -12.96 -15.39 12.84
N SER A 50 -13.68 -16.29 12.18
CA SER A 50 -14.42 -17.37 12.84
C SER A 50 -13.52 -18.37 13.59
N MET A 51 -12.19 -18.29 13.43
CA MET A 51 -11.21 -19.15 14.11
C MET A 51 -10.28 -18.41 15.07
N GLY A 52 -10.46 -17.09 15.23
CA GLY A 52 -9.67 -16.22 16.08
C GLY A 52 -9.13 -15.01 15.33
N ASP A 53 -8.38 -14.17 16.03
CA ASP A 53 -7.86 -12.91 15.48
C ASP A 53 -6.50 -13.12 14.82
N ILE A 54 -6.29 -12.41 13.70
CA ILE A 54 -5.01 -12.28 13.01
C ILE A 54 -4.68 -10.79 12.96
N VAL A 55 -3.53 -10.39 13.48
CA VAL A 55 -3.06 -9.00 13.44
C VAL A 55 -1.97 -8.87 12.40
N LEU A 56 -2.15 -7.90 11.51
CA LEU A 56 -1.25 -7.58 10.42
C LEU A 56 -0.55 -6.25 10.70
N GLU A 57 0.75 -6.20 10.53
CA GLU A 57 1.54 -4.96 10.43
C GLU A 57 1.81 -4.69 8.95
N LEU A 58 1.51 -3.48 8.48
CA LEU A 58 1.61 -3.12 7.06
C LEU A 58 2.83 -2.26 6.79
N TYR A 59 3.37 -2.32 5.58
CA TYR A 59 4.62 -1.66 5.17
C TYR A 59 4.39 -0.57 4.11
N PRO A 60 3.83 0.61 4.49
CA PRO A 60 3.54 1.69 3.55
C PRO A 60 4.80 2.23 2.83
N ASP A 61 5.96 2.19 3.48
CA ASP A 61 7.22 2.62 2.89
C ASP A 61 7.72 1.70 1.75
N LYS A 62 7.26 0.44 1.76
CA LYS A 62 7.64 -0.58 0.77
C LYS A 62 6.60 -0.79 -0.31
N SER A 63 5.33 -0.64 0.04
CA SER A 63 4.19 -0.90 -0.84
C SER A 63 3.09 0.14 -0.63
N PRO A 64 3.37 1.43 -0.90
CA PRO A 64 2.46 2.53 -0.54
C PRO A 64 1.08 2.41 -1.18
N LYS A 65 1.01 2.09 -2.48
CA LYS A 65 -0.28 1.95 -3.20
C LYS A 65 -1.05 0.71 -2.75
N THR A 66 -0.34 -0.38 -2.49
CA THR A 66 -0.94 -1.63 -2.01
C THR A 66 -1.49 -1.47 -0.61
N VAL A 67 -0.73 -0.86 0.30
CA VAL A 67 -1.17 -0.59 1.67
C VAL A 67 -2.36 0.36 1.68
N GLU A 68 -2.31 1.47 0.93
CA GLU A 68 -3.45 2.40 0.86
C GLU A 68 -4.71 1.74 0.31
N ASN A 69 -4.60 0.94 -0.75
CA ASN A 69 -5.70 0.17 -1.31
C ASN A 69 -6.31 -0.80 -0.27
N PHE A 70 -5.46 -1.55 0.43
CA PHE A 70 -5.91 -2.50 1.46
C PHE A 70 -6.61 -1.76 2.62
N LEU A 71 -6.02 -0.67 3.13
CA LEU A 71 -6.60 0.14 4.19
C LEU A 71 -7.94 0.77 3.76
N GLN A 72 -8.08 1.15 2.49
CA GLN A 72 -9.34 1.67 1.99
C GLN A 72 -10.43 0.60 2.01
N TYR A 73 -10.14 -0.64 1.60
CA TYR A 73 -11.08 -1.77 1.74
C TYR A 73 -11.43 -2.08 3.20
N VAL A 74 -10.49 -1.91 4.14
CA VAL A 74 -10.76 -2.03 5.58
C VAL A 74 -11.72 -0.94 6.06
N ARG A 75 -11.50 0.33 5.67
CA ARG A 75 -12.38 1.47 6.01
C ARG A 75 -13.79 1.28 5.43
N ASP A 76 -13.87 0.78 4.20
CA ASP A 76 -15.13 0.50 3.49
C ASP A 76 -15.85 -0.76 4.01
N LYS A 77 -15.29 -1.44 5.02
CA LYS A 77 -15.81 -2.72 5.58
C LYS A 77 -15.99 -3.80 4.50
N HIS A 78 -15.20 -3.73 3.43
CA HIS A 78 -15.29 -4.67 2.33
C HIS A 78 -15.01 -6.11 2.79
N TYR A 79 -14.02 -6.28 3.68
CA TYR A 79 -13.61 -7.60 4.17
C TYR A 79 -14.60 -8.23 5.14
N ASP A 80 -15.49 -7.44 5.75
CA ASP A 80 -16.49 -7.94 6.70
C ASP A 80 -17.45 -8.90 5.96
N GLY A 81 -17.58 -10.13 6.50
CA GLY A 81 -18.36 -11.21 5.90
C GLY A 81 -17.72 -11.93 4.71
N THR A 82 -16.50 -11.57 4.31
CA THR A 82 -15.77 -12.34 3.29
C THR A 82 -15.14 -13.60 3.89
N VAL A 83 -14.79 -14.57 3.04
CA VAL A 83 -14.22 -15.84 3.46
C VAL A 83 -12.80 -16.03 2.94
N PHE A 84 -12.04 -16.89 3.65
CA PHE A 84 -10.88 -17.55 3.06
C PHE A 84 -11.38 -18.64 2.12
N HIS A 85 -11.50 -18.30 0.85
CA HIS A 85 -12.11 -19.17 -0.17
C HIS A 85 -11.15 -20.19 -0.78
N ARG A 86 -9.85 -20.07 -0.50
CA ARG A 86 -8.82 -21.01 -0.98
C ARG A 86 -7.76 -21.21 0.07
N VAL A 87 -7.55 -22.45 0.48
CA VAL A 87 -6.59 -22.84 1.53
C VAL A 87 -5.74 -24.00 1.03
N ILE A 88 -4.43 -23.81 1.00
CA ILE A 88 -3.46 -24.85 0.61
C ILE A 88 -2.39 -24.95 1.70
N ASN A 89 -2.38 -26.06 2.44
CA ASN A 89 -1.60 -26.25 3.67
C ASN A 89 -0.10 -25.88 3.54
N ASN A 90 0.55 -26.33 2.46
CA ASN A 90 1.99 -26.05 2.25
C ASN A 90 2.22 -24.91 1.28
N PHE A 91 1.33 -23.91 1.27
CA PHE A 91 1.43 -22.78 0.35
C PHE A 91 0.91 -21.48 0.99
N MET A 92 -0.42 -21.26 0.98
CA MET A 92 -1.01 -20.00 1.45
C MET A 92 -2.51 -20.17 1.81
N ILE A 93 -3.06 -19.19 2.52
CA ILE A 93 -4.50 -19.01 2.70
C ILE A 93 -4.91 -17.73 2.00
N GLN A 94 -5.92 -17.78 1.11
CA GLN A 94 -6.36 -16.66 0.27
C GLN A 94 -7.79 -16.28 0.58
N GLY A 95 -8.06 -14.98 0.72
CA GLY A 95 -9.37 -14.45 1.08
C GLY A 95 -9.65 -13.04 0.55
N GLY A 96 -10.72 -12.43 1.05
CA GLY A 96 -11.04 -11.03 0.82
C GLY A 96 -11.81 -10.71 -0.47
N GLY A 97 -12.23 -11.72 -1.24
CA GLY A 97 -12.95 -11.49 -2.51
C GLY A 97 -14.38 -11.98 -2.56
N PHE A 98 -14.72 -12.98 -1.75
CA PHE A 98 -16.01 -13.70 -1.84
C PHE A 98 -16.71 -13.75 -0.49
N THR A 99 -18.05 -13.74 -0.52
CA THR A 99 -18.91 -14.06 0.61
C THR A 99 -19.00 -15.58 0.81
N ALA A 100 -19.65 -16.03 1.89
CA ALA A 100 -19.76 -17.46 2.21
C ALA A 100 -20.57 -18.25 1.16
N ASP A 101 -21.46 -17.61 0.44
CA ASP A 101 -22.23 -18.15 -0.69
C ASP A 101 -21.50 -17.98 -2.04
N PHE A 102 -20.22 -17.64 -2.02
CA PHE A 102 -19.34 -17.46 -3.18
C PHE A 102 -19.76 -16.35 -4.15
N GLN A 103 -20.51 -15.37 -3.67
CA GLN A 103 -20.73 -14.13 -4.43
C GLN A 103 -19.48 -13.27 -4.35
N GLN A 104 -18.95 -12.89 -5.51
CA GLN A 104 -17.83 -11.96 -5.57
C GLN A 104 -18.30 -10.55 -5.17
N LYS A 105 -17.63 -9.94 -4.19
CA LYS A 105 -17.93 -8.56 -3.81
C LYS A 105 -17.38 -7.59 -4.85
N ALA A 106 -18.12 -6.51 -5.10
CA ALA A 106 -17.68 -5.44 -6.01
C ALA A 106 -16.33 -4.85 -5.55
N THR A 107 -15.44 -4.61 -6.49
CA THR A 107 -14.09 -4.10 -6.21
C THR A 107 -13.90 -2.67 -6.72
N ARG A 108 -12.95 -1.98 -6.13
CA ARG A 108 -12.38 -0.73 -6.63
C ARG A 108 -11.53 -1.01 -7.88
N PRO A 109 -11.12 0.00 -8.65
CA PRO A 109 -10.15 -0.18 -9.73
C PRO A 109 -8.88 -0.90 -9.26
N SER A 110 -8.26 -1.66 -10.16
CA SER A 110 -7.01 -2.36 -9.88
C SER A 110 -5.86 -1.39 -9.65
N ILE A 111 -4.83 -1.87 -8.93
CA ILE A 111 -3.64 -1.12 -8.59
C ILE A 111 -2.41 -1.64 -9.35
N PRO A 112 -1.39 -0.79 -9.58
CA PRO A 112 -0.12 -1.23 -10.13
C PRO A 112 0.61 -2.18 -9.18
N LEU A 113 1.40 -3.09 -9.76
CA LEU A 113 2.20 -4.05 -9.01
C LEU A 113 3.38 -3.38 -8.30
N GLU A 114 3.58 -3.72 -7.03
CA GLU A 114 4.71 -3.27 -6.21
C GLU A 114 5.61 -4.44 -5.73
N ALA A 115 5.74 -5.52 -6.53
CA ALA A 115 6.48 -6.73 -6.12
C ALA A 115 8.02 -6.56 -6.12
N SER A 116 8.55 -5.52 -6.78
CA SER A 116 9.99 -5.22 -6.79
C SER A 116 10.46 -4.38 -5.59
N ASN A 117 9.73 -4.46 -4.48
CA ASN A 117 9.95 -3.67 -3.26
C ASN A 117 11.01 -4.26 -2.30
N GLY A 118 11.64 -5.37 -2.67
CA GLY A 118 12.66 -6.08 -1.89
C GLY A 118 12.12 -7.00 -0.79
N LEU A 119 10.79 -7.06 -0.60
CA LEU A 119 10.16 -7.99 0.33
C LEU A 119 9.97 -9.37 -0.31
N LYS A 120 10.01 -10.40 0.53
CA LYS A 120 9.87 -11.81 0.11
C LYS A 120 8.55 -12.39 0.61
N ASN A 121 8.03 -13.36 -0.13
CA ASN A 121 6.86 -14.14 0.24
C ASN A 121 7.24 -15.22 1.27
N ASP A 122 7.84 -14.80 2.38
CA ASP A 122 8.22 -15.69 3.48
C ASP A 122 6.99 -16.00 4.35
N ARG A 123 7.07 -17.07 5.15
CA ARG A 123 5.98 -17.48 6.06
C ARG A 123 5.54 -16.31 6.96
N GLY A 124 4.23 -16.10 7.04
CA GLY A 124 3.60 -15.04 7.82
C GLY A 124 3.44 -13.72 7.07
N THR A 125 4.03 -13.55 5.88
CA THR A 125 3.80 -12.34 5.09
C THR A 125 2.44 -12.36 4.41
N ILE A 126 1.87 -11.15 4.21
CA ILE A 126 0.65 -10.93 3.44
C ILE A 126 1.00 -10.29 2.10
N ALA A 127 0.42 -10.80 1.01
CA ALA A 127 0.62 -10.31 -0.34
C ALA A 127 -0.71 -10.20 -1.10
N MET A 128 -0.73 -9.34 -2.15
CA MET A 128 -1.91 -9.20 -3.01
C MET A 128 -2.03 -10.33 -4.01
N ALA A 129 -3.23 -10.90 -4.09
CA ALA A 129 -3.59 -11.79 -5.18
C ALA A 129 -3.86 -10.97 -6.45
N ARG A 130 -3.53 -11.56 -7.61
CA ARG A 130 -3.73 -10.97 -8.94
C ARG A 130 -4.00 -12.06 -9.98
N THR A 131 -4.47 -11.66 -11.15
CA THR A 131 -4.53 -12.53 -12.33
C THR A 131 -3.15 -12.60 -13.02
N GLN A 132 -3.09 -13.14 -14.23
CA GLN A 132 -1.87 -13.11 -15.05
C GLN A 132 -1.43 -11.66 -15.40
N ASN A 133 -2.36 -10.70 -15.45
CA ASN A 133 -2.01 -9.30 -15.59
C ASN A 133 -1.39 -8.80 -14.27
N PRO A 134 -0.12 -8.32 -14.28
CA PRO A 134 0.55 -7.86 -13.06
C PRO A 134 -0.18 -6.71 -12.36
N ASN A 135 -0.89 -5.86 -13.11
CA ASN A 135 -1.60 -4.68 -12.59
C ASN A 135 -3.11 -4.96 -12.38
N SER A 136 -3.48 -6.18 -12.00
CA SER A 136 -4.88 -6.58 -11.81
C SER A 136 -5.29 -6.78 -10.35
N ALA A 137 -4.41 -6.51 -9.40
CA ALA A 137 -4.73 -6.65 -7.98
C ALA A 137 -5.83 -5.68 -7.56
N THR A 138 -6.81 -6.17 -6.79
CA THR A 138 -7.92 -5.36 -6.26
C THR A 138 -8.06 -5.56 -4.75
N ALA A 139 -8.98 -6.42 -4.28
CA ALA A 139 -9.27 -6.66 -2.87
C ALA A 139 -8.63 -7.94 -2.32
N GLN A 140 -8.46 -8.97 -3.16
CA GLN A 140 -8.03 -10.28 -2.68
C GLN A 140 -6.56 -10.27 -2.24
N PHE A 141 -6.30 -10.93 -1.12
CA PHE A 141 -4.98 -11.10 -0.55
C PHE A 141 -4.74 -12.57 -0.16
N PHE A 142 -3.49 -12.91 0.11
CA PHE A 142 -3.15 -14.19 0.72
C PHE A 142 -2.10 -14.02 1.82
N ILE A 143 -2.11 -14.94 2.78
CA ILE A 143 -1.09 -15.04 3.82
C ILE A 143 -0.27 -16.31 3.54
N ASN A 144 1.04 -16.14 3.44
CA ASN A 144 1.98 -17.22 3.23
C ASN A 144 2.08 -18.10 4.48
N VAL A 145 1.85 -19.42 4.36
CA VAL A 145 1.94 -20.34 5.50
C VAL A 145 3.26 -21.10 5.53
N VAL A 146 4.08 -20.94 4.50
CA VAL A 146 5.48 -21.38 4.35
C VAL A 146 6.24 -20.30 3.57
N ASP A 147 7.56 -20.46 3.44
CA ASP A 147 8.38 -19.61 2.57
C ASP A 147 8.13 -19.98 1.10
N ASN A 148 7.57 -19.05 0.35
CA ASN A 148 7.17 -19.22 -1.05
C ASN A 148 8.10 -18.47 -2.00
N ALA A 149 9.37 -18.84 -2.06
CA ALA A 149 10.37 -18.17 -2.91
C ALA A 149 9.98 -18.08 -4.40
N ALA A 150 9.18 -19.04 -4.87
CA ALA A 150 8.65 -19.06 -6.24
C ALA A 150 7.65 -17.93 -6.53
N LEU A 151 7.16 -17.20 -5.52
CA LEU A 151 6.29 -16.03 -5.67
C LEU A 151 7.04 -14.69 -5.63
N ASN A 152 8.34 -14.72 -5.37
CA ASN A 152 9.17 -13.52 -5.32
C ASN A 152 9.52 -13.05 -6.74
N ALA A 153 9.47 -11.73 -6.98
CA ALA A 153 9.92 -11.18 -8.25
C ALA A 153 11.35 -11.65 -8.58
N PRO A 154 11.64 -12.04 -9.83
CA PRO A 154 10.78 -12.00 -11.01
C PRO A 154 9.89 -13.25 -11.22
N ASN A 155 9.82 -14.18 -10.26
CA ASN A 155 9.04 -15.42 -10.39
C ASN A 155 7.55 -15.21 -10.01
N PRO A 156 6.63 -16.05 -10.56
CA PRO A 156 6.83 -17.11 -11.55
C PRO A 156 6.78 -16.63 -13.00
N ASP A 157 6.35 -15.40 -13.25
CA ASP A 157 5.90 -14.91 -14.55
C ASP A 157 6.62 -13.61 -15.00
N GLY A 158 7.76 -13.29 -14.43
CA GLY A 158 8.50 -12.05 -14.65
C GLY A 158 8.16 -10.94 -13.66
N TYR A 159 7.12 -11.11 -12.82
CA TYR A 159 6.54 -10.02 -12.03
C TYR A 159 6.52 -10.26 -10.51
N GLY A 160 6.23 -11.48 -10.06
CA GLY A 160 6.06 -11.82 -8.65
C GLY A 160 4.74 -11.33 -8.03
N TYR A 161 4.67 -11.42 -6.70
CA TYR A 161 3.52 -10.99 -5.91
C TYR A 161 3.95 -9.97 -4.85
N ALA A 162 3.22 -8.86 -4.75
CA ALA A 162 3.55 -7.74 -3.89
C ALA A 162 3.26 -8.05 -2.42
N VAL A 163 4.29 -8.32 -1.65
CA VAL A 163 4.20 -8.35 -0.18
C VAL A 163 4.05 -6.92 0.32
N PHE A 164 3.11 -6.71 1.26
CA PHE A 164 2.82 -5.38 1.81
C PHE A 164 2.69 -5.34 3.33
N GLY A 165 2.95 -6.46 4.02
CA GLY A 165 2.91 -6.57 5.47
C GLY A 165 3.20 -7.98 5.96
N LYS A 166 3.03 -8.17 7.27
CA LYS A 166 3.18 -9.48 7.92
C LYS A 166 2.20 -9.65 9.08
N VAL A 167 1.96 -10.90 9.45
CA VAL A 167 1.26 -11.28 10.69
C VAL A 167 2.19 -11.04 11.88
N THR A 168 1.75 -10.24 12.84
CA THR A 168 2.45 -9.97 14.10
C THR A 168 1.83 -10.68 15.29
N ALA A 169 0.54 -11.08 15.18
CA ALA A 169 -0.13 -11.93 16.17
C ALA A 169 -1.16 -12.81 15.45
N GLY A 170 -1.44 -14.01 15.99
CA GLY A 170 -2.40 -14.93 15.39
C GLY A 170 -1.84 -15.88 14.33
N MET A 171 -0.52 -16.09 14.27
CA MET A 171 0.06 -17.13 13.38
C MET A 171 -0.42 -18.53 13.75
N ASP A 172 -0.76 -18.80 15.00
CA ASP A 172 -1.39 -20.06 15.44
C ASP A 172 -2.80 -20.21 14.85
N VAL A 173 -3.54 -19.09 14.68
CA VAL A 173 -4.83 -19.08 13.99
C VAL A 173 -4.65 -19.39 12.49
N VAL A 174 -3.65 -18.78 11.85
CA VAL A 174 -3.29 -19.07 10.45
C VAL A 174 -2.91 -20.55 10.29
N ASP A 175 -2.15 -21.10 11.24
CA ASP A 175 -1.78 -22.52 11.23
C ASP A 175 -2.97 -23.46 11.45
N LYS A 176 -3.97 -23.07 12.24
CA LYS A 176 -5.24 -23.83 12.36
C LYS A 176 -6.03 -23.75 11.05
N ILE A 177 -6.12 -22.58 10.42
CA ILE A 177 -6.83 -22.37 9.15
C ILE A 177 -6.22 -23.25 8.05
N LYS A 178 -4.89 -23.30 7.90
CA LYS A 178 -4.25 -24.09 6.83
C LYS A 178 -4.51 -25.59 6.91
N LEU A 179 -4.92 -26.09 8.08
CA LEU A 179 -5.15 -27.51 8.33
C LEU A 179 -6.61 -27.97 8.17
N VAL A 180 -7.53 -27.03 7.88
CA VAL A 180 -8.96 -27.38 7.74
C VAL A 180 -9.19 -28.29 6.53
N PRO A 181 -10.19 -29.17 6.60
CA PRO A 181 -10.60 -29.95 5.45
C PRO A 181 -11.06 -29.07 4.29
N VAL A 182 -10.52 -29.32 3.10
CA VAL A 182 -10.85 -28.59 1.87
C VAL A 182 -11.48 -29.53 0.84
N GLY A 183 -12.14 -28.95 -0.15
CA GLY A 183 -12.75 -29.63 -1.29
C GLY A 183 -12.91 -28.69 -2.47
N ASN A 184 -13.67 -29.12 -3.46
CA ASN A 184 -14.03 -28.28 -4.61
C ASN A 184 -15.47 -27.78 -4.44
N GLN A 185 -15.71 -26.52 -4.85
CA GLN A 185 -17.03 -25.90 -4.89
C GLN A 185 -17.21 -25.17 -6.22
N GLY A 186 -18.01 -25.71 -7.12
CA GLY A 186 -18.11 -25.23 -8.49
C GLY A 186 -16.75 -25.27 -9.20
N MET A 187 -16.29 -24.12 -9.69
CA MET A 187 -14.98 -23.98 -10.34
C MET A 187 -13.84 -23.69 -9.34
N HIS A 188 -14.16 -23.48 -8.07
CA HIS A 188 -13.18 -23.19 -7.03
C HIS A 188 -12.61 -24.48 -6.42
N GLN A 189 -11.29 -24.54 -6.32
CA GLN A 189 -10.56 -25.66 -5.73
C GLN A 189 -9.96 -25.27 -4.37
N ASN A 190 -9.73 -26.27 -3.52
CA ASN A 190 -9.14 -26.08 -2.18
C ASN A 190 -9.97 -25.13 -1.29
N VAL A 191 -11.29 -25.23 -1.42
CA VAL A 191 -12.25 -24.45 -0.63
C VAL A 191 -12.45 -25.14 0.73
N PRO A 192 -12.35 -24.41 1.86
CA PRO A 192 -12.69 -24.97 3.16
C PRO A 192 -14.12 -25.54 3.18
N LYS A 193 -14.29 -26.78 3.65
CA LYS A 193 -15.63 -27.43 3.72
C LYS A 193 -16.59 -26.70 4.67
N THR A 194 -16.05 -26.05 5.69
CA THR A 194 -16.78 -25.13 6.57
C THR A 194 -16.31 -23.71 6.26
N PRO A 195 -17.19 -22.76 5.96
CA PRO A 195 -16.80 -21.39 5.65
C PRO A 195 -15.95 -20.76 6.76
N LEU A 196 -14.80 -20.24 6.39
CA LEU A 196 -13.89 -19.51 7.29
C LEU A 196 -14.05 -18.02 7.05
N THR A 197 -14.84 -17.37 7.88
CA THR A 197 -15.28 -16.00 7.67
C THR A 197 -14.37 -15.00 8.38
N ILE A 198 -14.03 -13.93 7.68
CA ILE A 198 -13.51 -12.69 8.25
C ILE A 198 -14.75 -11.94 8.78
N LEU A 199 -14.98 -12.00 10.09
CA LEU A 199 -16.12 -11.36 10.73
C LEU A 199 -16.01 -9.84 10.67
N LYS A 200 -14.79 -9.34 10.83
CA LYS A 200 -14.50 -7.92 10.82
C LYS A 200 -13.03 -7.64 10.51
N ALA A 201 -12.75 -6.57 9.76
CA ALA A 201 -11.43 -6.01 9.59
C ALA A 201 -11.37 -4.59 10.17
N THR A 202 -10.42 -4.32 11.07
CA THR A 202 -10.30 -3.01 11.76
C THR A 202 -8.86 -2.53 11.78
N LEU A 203 -8.67 -1.23 11.51
CA LEU A 203 -7.41 -0.54 11.76
C LEU A 203 -7.23 -0.42 13.28
N GLU A 204 -6.09 -0.86 13.79
CA GLU A 204 -5.71 -0.64 15.19
C GLU A 204 -5.14 0.77 15.37
N LYS A 205 -5.37 1.33 16.55
CA LYS A 205 -4.86 2.65 16.93
C LYS A 205 -3.52 2.50 17.62
#